data_d358329b5425682077eb44ba19df0a43
#
_entry.id   d358329b5425682077eb44ba19df0a43
#
_cell.length_a   1.000
_cell.length_b   1.000
_cell.length_c   1.000
_cell.angle_alpha   90.00
_cell.angle_beta   90.00
_cell.angle_gamma   90.00
#
_symmetry.space_group_name_H-M   'P 1'
#
loop_
_entity.id
_entity.type
_entity.pdbx_description
1 polymer ?
#
loop_
_entity_poly.entity_id
_entity_poly.type
_entity_poly.pdbx_seq_one_letter_code
_entity_poly.pdbx_strand_id
1 'polypeptide(L)'
;PILKPFTCMDLRQIADSGQCFRMTELSDMPGRFSVISQEHYLEIEQLECDWKQTDETRFEAKTFAFYCKKEELSFWERYFDLDQDYEAYINSVRKRDSYLQHAAQAGSGIRILNQDPWEMILTFVISQQKTIPKIREAVEALSRRFGTEHRTAVLRGSQEKEITWHSFPTP
;
A
#
# COMPACT_ATOMS: atom_id res chain seq x y z
N PRO A 1 -17.12 2.82 -0.43
CA PRO A 1 -15.75 3.08 -0.86
C PRO A 1 -15.68 4.21 -1.90
N ILE A 2 -14.49 4.82 -2.01
CA ILE A 2 -14.17 5.79 -3.06
C ILE A 2 -13.44 5.01 -4.14
N LEU A 3 -13.93 5.07 -5.38
CA LEU A 3 -13.35 4.35 -6.51
C LEU A 3 -12.42 5.27 -7.30
N LYS A 4 -11.20 4.80 -7.58
CA LYS A 4 -10.20 5.52 -8.37
C LYS A 4 -9.47 4.58 -9.32
N PRO A 5 -9.29 4.94 -10.60
CA PRO A 5 -8.46 4.18 -11.54
C PRO A 5 -6.99 4.62 -11.45
N PHE A 6 -6.07 3.66 -11.45
CA PHE A 6 -4.62 3.92 -11.54
C PHE A 6 -3.94 2.88 -12.43
N THR A 7 -2.94 3.33 -13.17
CA THR A 7 -1.96 2.47 -13.85
C THR A 7 -0.76 2.20 -12.93
N CYS A 8 0.02 1.19 -13.25
CA CYS A 8 1.27 0.90 -12.54
C CYS A 8 1.09 0.85 -11.02
N MET A 9 0.06 0.13 -10.56
CA MET A 9 -0.21 -0.11 -9.14
C MET A 9 -0.70 -1.53 -8.92
N ASP A 10 -0.07 -2.23 -7.97
CA ASP A 10 -0.44 -3.57 -7.54
C ASP A 10 -0.23 -3.70 -6.05
N LEU A 11 -1.31 -3.92 -5.31
CA LEU A 11 -1.29 -3.91 -3.84
C LEU A 11 -0.41 -5.03 -3.26
N ARG A 12 -0.38 -6.19 -3.91
CA ARG A 12 0.45 -7.32 -3.46
C ARG A 12 1.93 -7.03 -3.69
N GLN A 13 2.29 -6.52 -4.88
CA GLN A 13 3.68 -6.12 -5.15
C GLN A 13 4.17 -5.05 -4.17
N ILE A 14 3.32 -4.06 -3.85
CA ILE A 14 3.65 -3.03 -2.85
C ILE A 14 3.84 -3.65 -1.47
N ALA A 15 2.92 -4.49 -1.01
CA ALA A 15 2.98 -5.13 0.31
C ALA A 15 4.19 -6.07 0.46
N ASP A 16 4.60 -6.74 -0.63
CA ASP A 16 5.71 -7.70 -0.66
C ASP A 16 7.07 -7.04 -0.97
N SER A 17 7.09 -5.76 -1.37
CA SER A 17 8.32 -5.02 -1.70
C SER A 17 9.25 -4.81 -0.50
N GLY A 18 8.76 -4.99 0.73
CA GLY A 18 9.55 -4.81 1.96
C GLY A 18 9.72 -3.36 2.40
N GLN A 19 9.11 -2.40 1.73
CA GLN A 19 9.18 -0.98 2.11
C GLN A 19 8.20 -0.59 3.23
N CYS A 20 7.16 -1.39 3.49
CA CYS A 20 6.14 -1.15 4.51
C CYS A 20 5.85 -2.42 5.31
N PHE A 21 5.77 -2.31 6.64
CA PHE A 21 5.49 -3.44 7.52
C PHE A 21 4.06 -3.42 8.09
N ARG A 22 3.31 -2.33 7.86
CA ARG A 22 1.94 -2.14 8.34
C ARG A 22 0.90 -2.13 7.22
N MET A 23 1.21 -2.77 6.10
CA MET A 23 0.29 -3.11 5.03
C MET A 23 0.11 -4.63 5.01
N THR A 24 -1.13 -5.11 5.25
CA THR A 24 -1.40 -6.54 5.42
C THR A 24 -2.68 -6.92 4.70
N GLU A 25 -2.64 -8.00 3.93
CA GLU A 25 -3.84 -8.56 3.31
C GLU A 25 -4.78 -9.13 4.38
N LEU A 26 -6.07 -8.85 4.26
CA LEU A 26 -7.07 -9.33 5.21
C LEU A 26 -7.35 -10.81 4.94
N SER A 27 -7.24 -11.66 5.98
CA SER A 27 -7.41 -13.10 5.87
C SER A 27 -8.85 -13.52 5.52
N ASP A 28 -9.83 -12.69 5.90
CA ASP A 28 -11.26 -12.89 5.64
C ASP A 28 -11.73 -12.23 4.32
N MET A 29 -10.87 -11.45 3.65
CA MET A 29 -11.17 -10.73 2.40
C MET A 29 -9.94 -10.71 1.49
N PRO A 30 -9.64 -11.81 0.77
CA PRO A 30 -8.51 -11.89 -0.16
C PRO A 30 -8.55 -10.78 -1.22
N GLY A 31 -7.40 -10.16 -1.49
CA GLY A 31 -7.29 -9.01 -2.41
C GLY A 31 -7.52 -7.65 -1.75
N ARG A 32 -8.01 -7.62 -0.50
CA ARG A 32 -8.20 -6.40 0.28
C ARG A 32 -7.11 -6.28 1.33
N PHE A 33 -6.49 -5.11 1.42
CA PHE A 33 -5.37 -4.83 2.32
C PHE A 33 -5.76 -3.78 3.34
N SER A 34 -5.35 -3.97 4.59
CA SER A 34 -5.34 -2.92 5.60
C SER A 34 -4.00 -2.20 5.56
N VAL A 35 -4.03 -0.88 5.72
CA VAL A 35 -2.83 -0.02 5.77
C VAL A 35 -2.98 0.93 6.95
N ILE A 36 -1.93 1.02 7.78
CA ILE A 36 -1.86 1.96 8.89
C ILE A 36 -0.65 2.86 8.66
N SER A 37 -0.85 4.17 8.73
CA SER A 37 0.23 5.16 8.70
C SER A 37 -0.16 6.38 9.49
N GLN A 38 0.71 6.81 10.41
CA GLN A 38 0.43 7.89 11.35
C GLN A 38 -0.86 7.60 12.13
N GLU A 39 -1.84 8.53 12.10
CA GLU A 39 -3.16 8.40 12.74
C GLU A 39 -4.26 8.01 11.75
N HIS A 40 -3.90 7.36 10.64
CA HIS A 40 -4.83 6.98 9.57
C HIS A 40 -4.89 5.47 9.37
N TYR A 41 -6.09 4.98 9.12
CA TYR A 41 -6.38 3.60 8.76
C TYR A 41 -7.11 3.56 7.42
N LEU A 42 -6.67 2.70 6.53
CA LEU A 42 -7.30 2.44 5.25
C LEU A 42 -7.50 0.94 5.07
N GLU A 43 -8.64 0.55 4.54
CA GLU A 43 -8.73 -0.69 3.78
C GLU A 43 -8.80 -0.33 2.29
N ILE A 44 -7.99 -1.02 1.48
CA ILE A 44 -7.91 -0.80 0.04
C ILE A 44 -8.01 -2.13 -0.69
N GLU A 45 -8.76 -2.15 -1.77
CA GLU A 45 -9.01 -3.34 -2.57
C GLU A 45 -8.78 -3.03 -4.05
N GLN A 46 -8.09 -3.92 -4.74
CA GLN A 46 -7.97 -3.86 -6.19
C GLN A 46 -9.14 -4.64 -6.80
N LEU A 47 -9.99 -3.94 -7.50
CA LEU A 47 -11.14 -4.54 -8.17
C LEU A 47 -10.68 -5.14 -9.51
N GLU A 48 -11.15 -6.35 -9.81
CA GLU A 48 -10.96 -6.94 -11.13
C GLU A 48 -11.73 -6.11 -12.17
N CYS A 49 -11.05 -5.70 -13.22
CA CYS A 49 -11.68 -5.04 -14.36
C CYS A 49 -11.71 -6.01 -15.53
N ASP A 50 -12.91 -6.23 -16.09
CA ASP A 50 -13.13 -7.03 -17.31
C ASP A 50 -12.67 -6.27 -18.58
N TRP A 51 -11.48 -5.68 -18.59
CA TRP A 51 -10.96 -4.98 -19.77
C TRP A 51 -10.00 -5.87 -20.56
N LYS A 52 -10.30 -6.08 -21.81
CA LYS A 52 -9.41 -6.78 -22.76
C LYS A 52 -8.29 -5.84 -23.19
N GLN A 53 -7.06 -6.28 -23.02
CA GLN A 53 -5.84 -5.60 -23.47
C GLN A 53 -5.92 -5.35 -24.97
N THR A 54 -5.74 -4.10 -25.39
CA THR A 54 -5.78 -3.67 -26.80
C THR A 54 -4.43 -3.19 -27.37
N ASP A 55 -3.38 -3.04 -26.52
CA ASP A 55 -2.06 -2.58 -26.97
C ASP A 55 -0.95 -3.05 -26.03
N GLU A 56 0.11 -3.68 -26.56
CA GLU A 56 1.22 -4.26 -25.77
C GLU A 56 2.11 -3.20 -25.07
N THR A 57 1.92 -1.93 -25.36
CA THR A 57 2.76 -0.84 -24.84
C THR A 57 2.11 0.00 -23.74
N ARG A 58 0.82 -0.24 -23.42
CA ARG A 58 0.08 0.58 -22.47
C ARG A 58 -0.30 -0.20 -21.23
N PHE A 59 0.05 0.32 -20.07
CA PHE A 59 -0.38 -0.26 -18.80
C PHE A 59 -1.88 -0.06 -18.58
N GLU A 60 -2.57 -1.15 -18.25
CA GLU A 60 -4.00 -1.08 -17.95
C GLU A 60 -4.25 -0.32 -16.63
N ALA A 61 -5.23 0.57 -16.66
CA ALA A 61 -5.73 1.19 -15.46
C ALA A 61 -6.62 0.19 -14.71
N LYS A 62 -6.23 -0.13 -13.46
CA LYS A 62 -7.02 -0.95 -12.55
C LYS A 62 -7.83 -0.04 -11.64
N THR A 63 -9.02 -0.45 -11.24
CA THR A 63 -9.86 0.29 -10.30
C THR A 63 -9.54 -0.14 -8.88
N PHE A 64 -9.32 0.84 -8.00
CA PHE A 64 -9.08 0.63 -6.58
C PHE A 64 -10.22 1.22 -5.75
N ALA A 65 -10.69 0.46 -4.76
CA ALA A 65 -11.69 0.88 -3.80
C ALA A 65 -11.02 1.27 -2.49
N PHE A 66 -11.10 2.55 -2.12
CA PHE A 66 -10.60 3.10 -0.87
C PHE A 66 -11.72 3.14 0.16
N TYR A 67 -11.57 2.42 1.24
CA TYR A 67 -12.51 2.38 2.36
C TYR A 67 -11.98 3.26 3.50
N CYS A 68 -12.02 4.56 3.29
CA CYS A 68 -11.65 5.61 4.25
C CYS A 68 -12.67 6.76 4.19
N LYS A 69 -12.53 7.73 5.08
CA LYS A 69 -13.30 8.98 5.00
C LYS A 69 -12.81 9.82 3.82
N LYS A 70 -13.71 10.62 3.26
CA LYS A 70 -13.41 11.46 2.09
C LYS A 70 -12.27 12.45 2.39
N GLU A 71 -12.23 12.96 3.59
CA GLU A 71 -11.22 13.92 4.07
C GLU A 71 -9.82 13.32 4.15
N GLU A 72 -9.72 11.99 4.32
CA GLU A 72 -8.47 11.26 4.42
C GLU A 72 -7.91 10.81 3.05
N LEU A 73 -8.73 10.91 1.99
CA LEU A 73 -8.34 10.43 0.67
C LEU A 73 -7.04 11.09 0.17
N SER A 74 -6.90 12.41 0.34
CA SER A 74 -5.71 13.15 -0.10
C SER A 74 -4.44 12.73 0.65
N PHE A 75 -4.55 12.26 1.90
CA PHE A 75 -3.44 11.66 2.64
C PHE A 75 -3.00 10.36 1.97
N TRP A 76 -3.95 9.49 1.62
CA TRP A 76 -3.66 8.22 1.00
C TRP A 76 -3.16 8.36 -0.44
N GLU A 77 -3.67 9.33 -1.21
CA GLU A 77 -3.16 9.66 -2.54
C GLU A 77 -1.67 10.04 -2.47
N ARG A 78 -1.27 10.86 -1.49
CA ARG A 78 0.14 11.18 -1.26
C ARG A 78 0.93 9.97 -0.75
N TYR A 79 0.37 9.18 0.18
CA TYR A 79 1.03 7.99 0.73
C TYR A 79 1.43 7.00 -0.37
N PHE A 80 0.55 6.72 -1.31
CA PHE A 80 0.79 5.82 -2.45
C PHE A 80 1.47 6.51 -3.65
N ASP A 81 1.87 7.77 -3.53
CA ASP A 81 2.52 8.55 -4.59
C ASP A 81 1.70 8.56 -5.90
N LEU A 82 0.38 8.78 -5.78
CA LEU A 82 -0.55 8.62 -6.90
C LEU A 82 -0.48 9.75 -7.92
N ASP A 83 0.14 10.89 -7.58
CA ASP A 83 0.33 12.04 -8.48
C ASP A 83 1.47 11.81 -9.50
N GLN A 84 2.32 10.79 -9.29
CA GLN A 84 3.45 10.52 -10.14
C GLN A 84 3.11 9.58 -11.31
N ASP A 85 3.64 9.90 -12.48
CA ASP A 85 3.49 9.09 -13.69
C ASP A 85 4.53 7.97 -13.76
N TYR A 86 4.21 6.85 -13.08
CA TYR A 86 5.08 5.65 -13.08
C TYR A 86 5.16 4.98 -14.46
N GLU A 87 4.15 5.13 -15.32
CA GLU A 87 4.19 4.63 -16.69
C GLU A 87 5.28 5.34 -17.49
N ALA A 88 5.40 6.67 -17.35
CA ALA A 88 6.48 7.41 -17.98
C ALA A 88 7.87 6.99 -17.47
N TYR A 89 8.02 6.72 -16.17
CA TYR A 89 9.28 6.23 -15.59
C TYR A 89 9.66 4.87 -16.15
N ILE A 90 8.74 3.91 -16.18
CA ILE A 90 8.97 2.56 -16.71
C ILE A 90 9.32 2.62 -18.21
N ASN A 91 8.59 3.42 -18.99
CA ASN A 91 8.82 3.58 -20.42
C ASN A 91 10.13 4.33 -20.74
N SER A 92 10.69 5.09 -19.78
CA SER A 92 11.97 5.78 -19.96
C SER A 92 13.18 4.85 -19.88
N VAL A 93 13.01 3.60 -19.43
CA VAL A 93 14.10 2.62 -19.35
C VAL A 93 14.68 2.36 -20.74
N ARG A 94 16.01 2.48 -20.86
CA ARG A 94 16.73 2.38 -22.14
C ARG A 94 16.49 1.03 -22.81
N LYS A 95 16.01 1.03 -24.05
CA LYS A 95 15.73 -0.19 -24.84
C LYS A 95 16.97 -1.10 -25.04
N ARG A 96 18.18 -0.60 -24.83
CA ARG A 96 19.42 -1.38 -24.92
C ARG A 96 19.75 -2.21 -23.68
N ASP A 97 19.09 -1.92 -22.54
CA ASP A 97 19.31 -2.62 -21.28
C ASP A 97 18.15 -3.59 -21.03
N SER A 98 18.28 -4.79 -21.56
CA SER A 98 17.25 -5.83 -21.42
C SER A 98 17.03 -6.24 -19.95
N TYR A 99 18.06 -6.18 -19.10
CA TYR A 99 17.94 -6.49 -17.68
C TYR A 99 17.06 -5.47 -16.96
N LEU A 100 17.33 -4.17 -17.15
CA LEU A 100 16.51 -3.11 -16.56
C LEU A 100 15.09 -3.11 -17.12
N GLN A 101 14.89 -3.45 -18.41
CA GLN A 101 13.55 -3.59 -18.96
C GLN A 101 12.74 -4.69 -18.30
N HIS A 102 13.33 -5.88 -18.14
CA HIS A 102 12.66 -6.98 -17.42
C HIS A 102 12.37 -6.63 -15.95
N ALA A 103 13.33 -5.97 -15.27
CA ALA A 103 13.13 -5.52 -13.89
C ALA A 103 11.99 -4.48 -13.79
N ALA A 104 11.94 -3.50 -14.69
CA ALA A 104 10.90 -2.49 -14.73
C ALA A 104 9.52 -3.09 -15.03
N GLN A 105 9.44 -4.09 -15.91
CA GLN A 105 8.20 -4.81 -16.16
C GLN A 105 7.75 -5.66 -14.97
N ALA A 106 8.68 -6.42 -14.37
CA ALA A 106 8.37 -7.27 -13.23
C ALA A 106 7.89 -6.46 -12.01
N GLY A 107 8.48 -5.28 -11.77
CA GLY A 107 8.12 -4.37 -10.67
C GLY A 107 7.13 -3.27 -11.05
N SER A 108 6.45 -3.37 -12.19
CA SER A 108 5.60 -2.30 -12.72
C SER A 108 4.42 -1.89 -11.83
N GLY A 109 4.04 -2.74 -10.89
CA GLY A 109 2.99 -2.44 -9.91
C GLY A 109 3.52 -1.84 -8.60
N ILE A 110 4.84 -1.71 -8.42
CA ILE A 110 5.44 -1.17 -7.19
C ILE A 110 5.46 0.35 -7.26
N ARG A 111 4.86 1.00 -6.27
CA ARG A 111 4.97 2.45 -6.03
C ARG A 111 5.82 2.72 -4.81
N ILE A 112 6.56 3.82 -4.80
CA ILE A 112 7.35 4.25 -3.65
C ILE A 112 6.41 4.93 -2.65
N LEU A 113 6.28 4.37 -1.46
CA LEU A 113 5.37 4.88 -0.44
C LEU A 113 5.97 6.08 0.29
N ASN A 114 5.20 7.15 0.42
CA ASN A 114 5.56 8.33 1.23
C ASN A 114 5.18 8.08 2.71
N GLN A 115 6.01 7.30 3.39
CA GLN A 115 5.80 6.89 4.77
C GLN A 115 6.29 7.95 5.76
N ASP A 116 5.85 7.84 7.02
CA ASP A 116 6.32 8.71 8.11
C ASP A 116 7.81 8.48 8.38
N PRO A 117 8.67 9.54 8.35
CA PRO A 117 10.10 9.37 8.54
C PRO A 117 10.50 8.81 9.91
N TRP A 118 9.74 9.13 10.98
CA TRP A 118 10.01 8.62 12.31
C TRP A 118 9.74 7.12 12.39
N GLU A 119 8.58 6.68 11.92
CA GLU A 119 8.25 5.27 11.82
C GLU A 119 9.30 4.53 10.97
N MET A 120 9.72 5.11 9.83
CA MET A 120 10.72 4.51 8.96
C MET A 120 12.08 4.32 9.63
N ILE A 121 12.57 5.31 10.38
CA ILE A 121 13.85 5.21 11.10
C ILE A 121 13.79 4.08 12.14
N LEU A 122 12.72 4.02 12.94
CA LEU A 122 12.61 3.00 13.98
C LEU A 122 12.40 1.61 13.39
N THR A 123 11.58 1.46 12.36
CA THR A 123 11.37 0.17 11.70
C THR A 123 12.63 -0.31 10.99
N PHE A 124 13.43 0.59 10.43
CA PHE A 124 14.75 0.26 9.89
C PHE A 124 15.69 -0.30 10.97
N VAL A 125 15.74 0.32 12.16
CA VAL A 125 16.52 -0.23 13.28
C VAL A 125 16.00 -1.60 13.73
N ILE A 126 14.67 -1.76 13.83
CA ILE A 126 14.03 -3.03 14.18
C ILE A 126 14.32 -4.10 13.13
N SER A 127 14.43 -3.75 11.85
CA SER A 127 14.61 -4.69 10.75
C SER A 127 15.97 -5.38 10.73
N GLN A 128 16.96 -4.84 11.45
CA GLN A 128 18.32 -5.38 11.42
C GLN A 128 18.36 -6.86 11.84
N GLN A 129 18.88 -7.71 10.96
CA GLN A 129 19.04 -9.17 11.15
C GLN A 129 17.73 -9.91 11.49
N LYS A 130 16.57 -9.42 11.03
CA LYS A 130 15.28 -10.06 11.25
C LYS A 130 14.59 -10.43 9.94
N THR A 131 13.74 -11.44 10.01
CA THR A 131 12.84 -11.79 8.91
C THR A 131 11.63 -10.85 8.89
N ILE A 132 11.01 -10.65 7.73
CA ILE A 132 9.83 -9.77 7.56
C ILE A 132 8.72 -10.10 8.58
N PRO A 133 8.32 -11.36 8.83
CA PRO A 133 7.32 -11.67 9.86
C PRO A 133 7.71 -11.17 11.26
N LYS A 134 9.00 -11.32 11.63
CA LYS A 134 9.49 -10.86 12.94
C LYS A 134 9.57 -9.33 13.05
N ILE A 135 9.81 -8.65 11.93
CA ILE A 135 9.75 -7.18 11.89
C ILE A 135 8.30 -6.72 12.10
N ARG A 136 7.35 -7.29 11.36
CA ARG A 136 5.92 -6.99 11.49
C ARG A 136 5.42 -7.22 12.93
N GLU A 137 5.77 -8.36 13.53
CA GLU A 137 5.43 -8.69 14.93
C GLU A 137 5.96 -7.64 15.90
N ALA A 138 7.22 -7.23 15.76
CA ALA A 138 7.86 -6.24 16.62
C ALA A 138 7.26 -4.83 16.46
N VAL A 139 6.99 -4.41 15.22
CA VAL A 139 6.35 -3.12 14.90
C VAL A 139 4.95 -3.04 15.49
N GLU A 140 4.15 -4.11 15.33
CA GLU A 140 2.80 -4.18 15.91
C GLU A 140 2.81 -4.23 17.44
N ALA A 141 3.76 -4.98 18.06
CA ALA A 141 3.92 -5.00 19.52
C ALA A 141 4.29 -3.62 20.07
N LEU A 142 5.18 -2.89 19.38
CA LEU A 142 5.57 -1.54 19.73
C LEU A 142 4.36 -0.58 19.65
N SER A 143 3.61 -0.65 18.56
CA SER A 143 2.42 0.18 18.35
C SER A 143 1.34 -0.08 19.41
N ARG A 144 1.05 -1.34 19.72
CA ARG A 144 0.08 -1.70 20.77
C ARG A 144 0.50 -1.24 22.15
N ARG A 145 1.78 -1.23 22.46
CA ARG A 145 2.28 -0.90 23.80
C ARG A 145 2.45 0.60 24.03
N PHE A 146 2.83 1.34 23.01
CA PHE A 146 3.25 2.75 23.14
C PHE A 146 2.52 3.70 22.19
N GLY A 147 1.80 3.19 21.20
CA GLY A 147 0.97 3.97 20.30
C GLY A 147 -0.40 4.31 20.89
N THR A 148 -1.14 5.14 20.19
CA THR A 148 -2.52 5.50 20.56
C THR A 148 -3.51 4.51 19.97
N GLU A 149 -4.47 4.04 20.78
CA GLU A 149 -5.59 3.22 20.30
C GLU A 149 -6.60 4.09 19.55
N HIS A 150 -7.00 3.62 18.38
CA HIS A 150 -8.02 4.23 17.54
C HIS A 150 -9.10 3.23 17.17
N ARG A 151 -10.28 3.74 16.83
CA ARG A 151 -11.40 2.95 16.32
C ARG A 151 -11.92 3.56 15.03
N THR A 152 -12.08 2.73 14.03
CA THR A 152 -12.55 3.13 12.72
C THR A 152 -13.65 2.20 12.26
N ALA A 153 -14.76 2.75 11.81
CA ALA A 153 -15.83 1.98 11.17
C ALA A 153 -15.52 1.82 9.67
N VAL A 154 -15.50 0.58 9.20
CA VAL A 154 -15.21 0.23 7.81
C VAL A 154 -16.32 -0.63 7.23
N LEU A 155 -16.72 -0.33 6.01
CA LEU A 155 -17.72 -1.12 5.30
C LEU A 155 -17.11 -2.43 4.78
N ARG A 156 -17.62 -3.57 5.25
CA ARG A 156 -17.27 -4.92 4.79
C ARG A 156 -18.52 -5.62 4.29
N GLY A 157 -18.62 -5.79 2.97
CA GLY A 157 -19.86 -6.21 2.33
C GLY A 157 -20.96 -5.17 2.55
N SER A 158 -22.11 -5.58 3.08
CA SER A 158 -23.24 -4.68 3.45
C SER A 158 -23.25 -4.24 4.92
N GLN A 159 -22.25 -4.63 5.71
CA GLN A 159 -22.19 -4.33 7.15
C GLN A 159 -21.04 -3.39 7.47
N GLU A 160 -21.29 -2.46 8.40
CA GLU A 160 -20.24 -1.64 8.98
C GLU A 160 -19.61 -2.40 10.14
N LYS A 161 -18.27 -2.52 10.12
CA LYS A 161 -17.49 -3.21 11.16
C LYS A 161 -16.57 -2.22 11.83
N GLU A 162 -16.63 -2.14 13.16
CA GLU A 162 -15.66 -1.36 13.93
C GLU A 162 -14.35 -2.12 14.02
N ILE A 163 -13.26 -1.46 13.67
CA ILE A 163 -11.89 -1.98 13.71
C ILE A 163 -11.10 -1.18 14.76
N THR A 164 -10.51 -1.87 15.71
CA THR A 164 -9.56 -1.28 16.67
C THR A 164 -8.14 -1.47 16.17
N TRP A 165 -7.37 -0.40 16.15
CA TRP A 165 -5.97 -0.38 15.70
C TRP A 165 -5.15 0.63 16.50
N HIS A 166 -3.83 0.60 16.37
CA HIS A 166 -2.94 1.50 17.11
C HIS A 166 -2.05 2.26 16.14
N SER A 167 -1.90 3.58 16.33
CA SER A 167 -0.89 4.35 15.62
C SER A 167 0.53 3.94 16.05
N PHE A 168 1.53 4.26 15.24
CA PHE A 168 2.92 4.11 15.65
C PHE A 168 3.22 5.15 16.75
N PRO A 169 4.05 4.83 17.78
CA PRO A 169 4.34 5.79 18.83
C PRO A 169 5.08 7.03 18.28
N THR A 170 4.66 8.21 18.72
CA THR A 170 5.33 9.47 18.41
C THR A 170 6.60 9.66 19.27
N PRO A 171 7.53 10.56 18.87
CA PRO A 171 8.70 10.91 19.66
C PRO A 171 8.37 11.43 21.05
#